data_929e4eb17e5ccbbedf0a5a685b3b07c8
#
_entry.id   929e4eb17e5ccbbedf0a5a685b3b07c8
#
_cell.length_a   1.000
_cell.length_b   1.000
_cell.length_c   1.000
_cell.angle_alpha   90.00
_cell.angle_beta   90.00
_cell.angle_gamma   90.00
#
_symmetry.space_group_name_H-M   'P 1'
#
loop_
_entity.id
_entity.type
_entity.pdbx_description
1 polymer ?
#
loop_
_entity_poly.entity_id
_entity_poly.type
_entity_poly.pdbx_seq_one_letter_code
_entity_poly.pdbx_strand_id
1 'polypeptide(L)'
;AGSVTRHSDGKVFNFDGSALPPVTVASVFSAQGLGVTLSGAVNAGDQFVINSLQGAAAELQALQYSPTDLAAANPVNAAMGATNGGSLQLASLKATGPITQPATGSPVTIAFTAGSPATYSATVPGPPVATIATGNYVSGEKIAINGWEIALQGAPKSGDTVTVGNATDSQYGDWYKRDTGNASALMA
;
A
#
# COMPACT_ATOMS: atom_id res chain seq x y z
N ALA A 1 50.04 -19.07 -6.19
CA ALA A 1 49.07 -19.64 -5.23
C ALA A 1 48.83 -18.66 -4.10
N GLY A 2 47.63 -18.69 -3.54
CA GLY A 2 47.22 -17.84 -2.43
C GLY A 2 45.94 -18.37 -1.76
N SER A 3 45.46 -17.65 -0.75
CA SER A 3 44.23 -18.03 -0.07
C SER A 3 43.38 -16.82 0.25
N VAL A 4 42.06 -17.06 0.33
CA VAL A 4 41.08 -16.12 0.82
C VAL A 4 40.44 -16.72 2.07
N THR A 5 40.44 -16.00 3.16
CA THR A 5 39.77 -16.42 4.38
C THR A 5 38.50 -15.61 4.59
N ARG A 6 37.34 -16.28 4.71
CA ARG A 6 36.12 -15.64 5.08
C ARG A 6 36.04 -15.46 6.60
N HIS A 7 35.96 -14.22 7.03
CA HIS A 7 36.06 -13.86 8.45
C HIS A 7 34.88 -14.35 9.31
N SER A 8 33.66 -14.50 8.67
CA SER A 8 32.46 -14.89 9.40
C SER A 8 32.48 -16.32 9.97
N ASP A 9 33.19 -17.23 9.33
CA ASP A 9 33.26 -18.66 9.70
C ASP A 9 34.67 -19.26 9.66
N GLY A 10 35.69 -18.45 9.35
CA GLY A 10 37.08 -18.89 9.26
C GLY A 10 37.38 -19.79 8.05
N LYS A 11 36.45 -19.96 7.12
CA LYS A 11 36.65 -20.85 5.97
C LYS A 11 37.71 -20.30 5.02
N VAL A 12 38.69 -21.15 4.68
CA VAL A 12 39.76 -20.81 3.76
C VAL A 12 39.50 -21.38 2.38
N PHE A 13 39.65 -20.55 1.37
CA PHE A 13 39.54 -20.89 -0.04
C PHE A 13 40.90 -20.67 -0.70
N ASN A 14 41.50 -21.73 -1.17
CA ASN A 14 42.81 -21.65 -1.86
C ASN A 14 42.59 -21.37 -3.35
N PHE A 15 43.48 -20.57 -3.94
CA PHE A 15 43.53 -20.35 -5.36
C PHE A 15 44.96 -20.61 -5.91
N ASP A 16 45.01 -21.22 -7.08
CA ASP A 16 46.26 -21.51 -7.75
C ASP A 16 46.03 -21.42 -9.27
N GLY A 17 46.56 -20.38 -9.90
CA GLY A 17 46.46 -20.15 -11.32
C GLY A 17 47.26 -21.12 -12.16
N SER A 18 48.16 -21.94 -11.56
CA SER A 18 48.92 -23.00 -12.26
C SER A 18 48.22 -24.36 -12.21
N ALA A 19 47.12 -24.51 -11.48
CA ALA A 19 46.27 -25.70 -11.50
C ALA A 19 45.49 -25.82 -12.82
N LEU A 20 45.09 -27.04 -13.20
CA LEU A 20 44.26 -27.30 -14.39
C LEU A 20 42.95 -28.00 -13.97
N PRO A 21 41.78 -27.32 -14.08
CA PRO A 21 41.59 -25.93 -14.52
C PRO A 21 42.11 -24.92 -13.47
N PRO A 22 42.53 -23.72 -13.89
CA PRO A 22 43.08 -22.72 -12.97
C PRO A 22 42.02 -22.21 -12.02
N VAL A 23 42.34 -22.22 -10.73
CA VAL A 23 41.48 -21.59 -9.70
C VAL A 23 42.02 -20.18 -9.48
N THR A 24 41.23 -19.20 -9.92
CA THR A 24 41.62 -17.78 -9.82
C THR A 24 40.94 -17.11 -8.63
N VAL A 25 41.51 -15.96 -8.20
CA VAL A 25 40.87 -15.12 -7.16
C VAL A 25 39.44 -14.77 -7.55
N ALA A 26 39.23 -14.38 -8.83
CA ALA A 26 37.92 -14.04 -9.32
C ALA A 26 36.93 -15.21 -9.23
N SER A 27 37.35 -16.44 -9.52
CA SER A 27 36.48 -17.62 -9.41
C SER A 27 36.08 -17.93 -7.96
N VAL A 28 37.00 -17.74 -7.01
CA VAL A 28 36.73 -17.93 -5.57
C VAL A 28 35.68 -16.93 -5.10
N PHE A 29 35.83 -15.66 -5.44
CA PHE A 29 34.85 -14.62 -5.05
C PHE A 29 33.52 -14.76 -5.75
N SER A 30 33.50 -15.12 -7.04
CA SER A 30 32.29 -15.39 -7.81
C SER A 30 31.46 -16.52 -7.19
N ALA A 31 32.10 -17.59 -6.72
CA ALA A 31 31.44 -18.68 -6.00
C ALA A 31 30.82 -18.24 -4.66
N GLN A 32 31.23 -17.09 -4.12
CA GLN A 32 30.64 -16.46 -2.91
C GLN A 32 29.69 -15.31 -3.24
N GLY A 33 29.31 -15.14 -4.52
CA GLY A 33 28.40 -14.08 -4.98
C GLY A 33 29.07 -12.69 -5.04
N LEU A 34 30.38 -12.58 -5.05
CA LEU A 34 31.12 -11.34 -5.11
C LEU A 34 31.89 -11.21 -6.44
N GLY A 35 31.76 -10.06 -7.10
CA GLY A 35 32.61 -9.71 -8.24
C GLY A 35 33.84 -8.94 -7.76
N VAL A 36 35.05 -9.51 -7.92
CA VAL A 36 36.30 -8.84 -7.55
C VAL A 36 37.25 -8.86 -8.74
N THR A 37 37.71 -7.68 -9.13
CA THR A 37 38.76 -7.52 -10.14
C THR A 37 39.98 -6.91 -9.48
N LEU A 38 41.13 -7.60 -9.59
CA LEU A 38 42.40 -7.08 -9.16
C LEU A 38 43.18 -6.60 -10.39
N SER A 39 43.75 -5.41 -10.33
CA SER A 39 44.64 -4.85 -11.35
C SER A 39 45.97 -4.49 -10.76
N GLY A 40 47.03 -4.65 -11.55
CA GLY A 40 48.38 -4.40 -11.12
C GLY A 40 49.15 -5.69 -10.76
N ALA A 41 50.44 -5.54 -10.48
CA ALA A 41 51.30 -6.65 -10.04
C ALA A 41 51.14 -6.86 -8.53
N VAL A 42 50.89 -8.10 -8.11
CA VAL A 42 50.84 -8.51 -6.71
C VAL A 42 52.16 -9.20 -6.32
N ASN A 43 52.65 -8.88 -5.14
CA ASN A 43 53.85 -9.47 -4.58
C ASN A 43 53.53 -10.52 -3.49
N ALA A 44 54.46 -11.41 -3.24
CA ALA A 44 54.31 -12.36 -2.14
C ALA A 44 54.21 -11.60 -0.79
N GLY A 45 53.16 -11.87 -0.05
CA GLY A 45 52.89 -11.20 1.23
C GLY A 45 51.88 -10.06 1.17
N ASP A 46 51.43 -9.64 -0.04
CA ASP A 46 50.37 -8.65 -0.15
C ASP A 46 49.06 -9.20 0.42
N GLN A 47 48.36 -8.36 1.17
CA GLN A 47 47.09 -8.69 1.80
C GLN A 47 46.04 -7.64 1.46
N PHE A 48 44.86 -8.10 1.11
CA PHE A 48 43.71 -7.25 0.80
C PHE A 48 42.53 -7.66 1.68
N VAL A 49 41.90 -6.69 2.33
CA VAL A 49 40.65 -6.89 3.09
C VAL A 49 39.51 -6.39 2.26
N ILE A 50 38.57 -7.28 1.94
CA ILE A 50 37.36 -6.94 1.21
C ILE A 50 36.19 -6.96 2.18
N ASN A 51 35.52 -5.80 2.35
CA ASN A 51 34.34 -5.66 3.18
C ASN A 51 33.17 -5.25 2.29
N SER A 52 32.40 -6.22 1.85
CA SER A 52 31.31 -6.04 0.88
C SER A 52 30.08 -5.31 1.44
N LEU A 53 29.95 -5.25 2.77
CA LEU A 53 28.77 -4.69 3.42
C LEU A 53 29.08 -3.43 4.25
N GLN A 54 30.31 -2.92 4.17
CA GLN A 54 30.68 -1.70 4.90
C GLN A 54 29.94 -0.50 4.32
N GLY A 55 29.08 0.10 5.13
CA GLY A 55 28.26 1.25 4.72
C GLY A 55 26.88 0.91 4.14
N ALA A 56 26.61 -0.35 3.78
CA ALA A 56 25.31 -0.72 3.21
C ALA A 56 24.10 -0.37 4.10
N ALA A 57 24.27 -0.48 5.43
CA ALA A 57 23.23 -0.06 6.38
C ALA A 57 23.13 1.46 6.52
N ALA A 58 24.22 2.20 6.28
CA ALA A 58 24.23 3.66 6.32
C ALA A 58 23.63 4.28 5.04
N GLU A 59 23.59 3.52 3.96
CA GLU A 59 22.98 3.93 2.68
C GLU A 59 21.51 3.53 2.56
N LEU A 60 20.95 2.82 3.53
CA LEU A 60 19.54 2.55 3.63
C LEU A 60 18.78 3.86 3.88
N GLN A 61 18.19 4.39 2.84
CA GLN A 61 17.29 5.55 2.91
C GLN A 61 15.85 5.06 2.78
N ALA A 62 15.00 5.42 3.74
CA ALA A 62 13.57 5.31 3.55
C ALA A 62 13.14 6.39 2.53
N LEU A 63 12.81 5.96 1.31
CA LEU A 63 12.31 6.84 0.25
C LEU A 63 10.84 7.22 0.51
N GLN A 64 10.59 7.85 1.65
CA GLN A 64 9.27 8.34 2.00
C GLN A 64 9.28 9.86 1.85
N TYR A 65 8.80 10.34 0.71
CA TYR A 65 8.82 11.76 0.36
C TYR A 65 7.68 12.54 0.99
N SER A 66 6.58 11.87 1.35
CA SER A 66 5.39 12.49 1.94
C SER A 66 4.69 11.53 2.91
N PRO A 67 4.09 12.05 4.00
CA PRO A 67 3.20 11.24 4.85
C PRO A 67 2.03 10.59 4.10
N THR A 68 1.66 11.16 2.93
CA THR A 68 0.61 10.63 2.06
C THR A 68 1.06 9.43 1.24
N ASP A 69 2.37 9.16 1.15
CA ASP A 69 2.93 7.99 0.45
C ASP A 69 2.78 6.71 1.27
N LEU A 70 2.56 6.84 2.57
CA LEU A 70 2.03 5.74 3.39
C LEU A 70 0.54 5.60 3.08
N ALA A 71 0.16 4.54 2.38
CA ALA A 71 -1.23 4.19 2.10
C ALA A 71 -1.99 3.76 3.38
N ALA A 72 -1.91 4.60 4.44
CA ALA A 72 -2.50 4.35 5.75
C ALA A 72 -3.95 4.84 5.85
N ALA A 73 -4.40 5.68 4.92
CA ALA A 73 -5.76 6.19 4.87
C ALA A 73 -6.50 5.67 3.63
N ASN A 74 -7.81 5.46 3.75
CA ASN A 74 -8.63 5.14 2.60
C ASN A 74 -8.57 6.26 1.55
N PRO A 75 -8.55 5.90 0.26
CA PRO A 75 -8.65 6.86 -0.83
C PRO A 75 -10.05 7.47 -0.97
N VAL A 76 -11.02 7.06 -0.15
CA VAL A 76 -12.38 7.59 -0.08
C VAL A 76 -12.74 8.07 1.32
N ASN A 77 -13.55 9.09 1.40
CA ASN A 77 -14.11 9.66 2.63
C ASN A 77 -15.64 9.62 2.57
N ALA A 78 -16.32 9.48 3.70
CA ALA A 78 -17.77 9.51 3.75
C ALA A 78 -18.29 10.56 4.73
N ALA A 79 -19.38 11.23 4.35
CA ALA A 79 -20.13 12.15 5.19
C ALA A 79 -21.60 11.78 5.20
N MET A 80 -22.20 11.81 6.38
CA MET A 80 -23.65 11.67 6.54
C MET A 80 -24.34 12.97 6.10
N GLY A 81 -25.48 12.87 5.43
CA GLY A 81 -26.28 14.04 5.06
C GLY A 81 -26.69 14.84 6.30
N ALA A 82 -26.55 16.17 6.24
CA ALA A 82 -26.86 17.05 7.37
C ALA A 82 -28.35 17.05 7.73
N THR A 83 -29.21 16.67 6.80
CA THR A 83 -30.68 16.63 6.96
C THR A 83 -31.21 15.22 7.23
N ASN A 84 -30.34 14.25 7.46
CA ASN A 84 -30.74 12.88 7.75
C ASN A 84 -31.64 12.84 9.01
N GLY A 85 -32.81 12.26 8.88
CA GLY A 85 -33.79 12.15 9.95
C GLY A 85 -33.88 10.75 10.55
N GLY A 86 -33.19 9.78 9.99
CA GLY A 86 -33.06 8.42 10.50
C GLY A 86 -31.94 8.28 11.54
N SER A 87 -31.64 7.04 11.90
CA SER A 87 -30.58 6.71 12.86
C SER A 87 -29.32 6.17 12.18
N LEU A 88 -29.14 6.42 10.89
CA LEU A 88 -27.98 5.93 10.15
C LEU A 88 -26.66 6.46 10.71
N GLN A 89 -25.72 5.56 10.90
CA GLN A 89 -24.33 5.88 11.30
C GLN A 89 -23.34 5.10 10.47
N LEU A 90 -22.22 5.72 10.12
CA LEU A 90 -21.12 5.05 9.44
C LEU A 90 -20.45 4.06 10.39
N ALA A 91 -20.49 2.78 10.05
CA ALA A 91 -19.81 1.72 10.78
C ALA A 91 -18.42 1.43 10.19
N SER A 92 -18.30 1.33 8.87
CA SER A 92 -17.01 1.17 8.20
C SER A 92 -17.03 1.73 6.78
N LEU A 93 -15.85 2.14 6.31
CA LEU A 93 -15.60 2.51 4.92
C LEU A 93 -14.22 1.98 4.56
N LYS A 94 -14.13 1.13 3.53
CA LYS A 94 -12.88 0.44 3.18
C LYS A 94 -12.71 0.37 1.67
N ALA A 95 -11.50 0.64 1.19
CA ALA A 95 -11.11 0.32 -0.18
C ALA A 95 -10.89 -1.20 -0.32
N THR A 96 -11.43 -1.81 -1.37
CA THR A 96 -11.35 -3.25 -1.65
C THR A 96 -10.64 -3.54 -2.97
N GLY A 97 -10.39 -2.52 -3.77
CA GLY A 97 -9.74 -2.65 -5.07
C GLY A 97 -9.52 -1.29 -5.75
N PRO A 98 -9.18 -1.29 -7.02
CA PRO A 98 -9.07 -0.05 -7.80
C PRO A 98 -10.38 0.74 -7.78
N ILE A 99 -10.32 2.00 -7.35
CA ILE A 99 -11.50 2.87 -7.23
C ILE A 99 -11.67 3.65 -8.53
N THR A 100 -12.80 3.44 -9.18
CA THR A 100 -13.18 4.19 -10.39
C THR A 100 -14.18 5.31 -10.09
N GLN A 101 -14.90 5.19 -8.98
CA GLN A 101 -15.80 6.20 -8.43
C GLN A 101 -15.70 6.17 -6.89
N PRO A 102 -15.72 7.32 -6.18
CA PRO A 102 -15.90 8.68 -6.71
C PRO A 102 -14.66 9.18 -7.46
N ALA A 103 -14.88 9.88 -8.56
CA ALA A 103 -13.81 10.65 -9.21
C ALA A 103 -13.60 11.97 -8.45
N THR A 104 -12.44 12.61 -8.65
CA THR A 104 -12.14 13.93 -8.07
C THR A 104 -13.22 14.95 -8.48
N GLY A 105 -13.76 15.67 -7.52
CA GLY A 105 -14.84 16.65 -7.74
C GLY A 105 -16.21 16.05 -8.06
N SER A 106 -16.35 14.72 -8.00
CA SER A 106 -17.58 14.03 -8.40
C SER A 106 -17.96 12.95 -7.37
N PRO A 107 -18.49 13.34 -6.21
CA PRO A 107 -18.80 12.41 -5.13
C PRO A 107 -19.95 11.49 -5.50
N VAL A 108 -19.95 10.29 -4.93
CA VAL A 108 -21.07 9.34 -4.98
C VAL A 108 -22.06 9.71 -3.88
N THR A 109 -23.33 9.91 -4.21
CA THR A 109 -24.41 10.08 -3.23
C THR A 109 -25.20 8.79 -3.13
N ILE A 110 -25.28 8.22 -1.93
CA ILE A 110 -26.15 7.08 -1.61
C ILE A 110 -27.39 7.63 -0.93
N ALA A 111 -28.52 7.54 -1.59
CA ALA A 111 -29.82 7.96 -1.06
C ALA A 111 -30.62 6.73 -0.60
N PHE A 112 -31.34 6.88 0.51
CA PHE A 112 -32.12 5.81 1.11
C PHE A 112 -33.62 6.08 0.99
N THR A 113 -34.37 5.00 0.82
CA THR A 113 -35.85 5.01 0.88
C THR A 113 -36.27 4.07 2.01
N ALA A 114 -37.07 4.60 2.94
CA ALA A 114 -37.65 3.79 4.00
C ALA A 114 -38.61 2.76 3.43
N GLY A 115 -38.61 1.57 4.02
CA GLY A 115 -39.49 0.48 3.59
C GLY A 115 -39.20 -0.81 4.35
N SER A 116 -39.83 -1.89 3.96
CA SER A 116 -39.57 -3.21 4.48
C SER A 116 -39.45 -4.20 3.31
N PRO A 117 -38.25 -4.43 2.80
CA PRO A 117 -36.96 -3.85 3.21
C PRO A 117 -36.79 -2.37 2.78
N ALA A 118 -35.94 -1.64 3.50
CA ALA A 118 -35.45 -0.34 3.04
C ALA A 118 -34.55 -0.53 1.82
N THR A 119 -34.47 0.47 0.95
CA THR A 119 -33.64 0.40 -0.27
C THR A 119 -32.66 1.55 -0.34
N TYR A 120 -31.60 1.37 -1.15
CA TYR A 120 -30.65 2.43 -1.46
C TYR A 120 -30.42 2.57 -2.97
N SER A 121 -30.04 3.76 -3.38
CA SER A 121 -29.58 4.08 -4.73
C SER A 121 -28.32 4.94 -4.64
N ALA A 122 -27.23 4.49 -5.24
CA ALA A 122 -25.98 5.21 -5.32
C ALA A 122 -25.86 5.87 -6.70
N THR A 123 -25.65 7.18 -6.71
CA THR A 123 -25.58 7.99 -7.92
C THR A 123 -24.32 8.83 -7.96
N VAL A 124 -23.83 9.13 -9.16
CA VAL A 124 -22.78 10.13 -9.42
C VAL A 124 -23.38 11.33 -10.13
N PRO A 125 -22.94 12.56 -9.82
CA PRO A 125 -23.40 13.75 -10.52
C PRO A 125 -22.99 13.73 -11.98
N GLY A 126 -23.81 14.29 -12.83
CA GLY A 126 -23.56 14.44 -14.26
C GLY A 126 -24.84 14.79 -15.03
N PRO A 127 -24.76 15.30 -16.25
CA PRO A 127 -25.88 15.33 -17.19
C PRO A 127 -25.80 14.15 -18.18
N PRO A 128 -26.60 13.06 -18.03
CA PRO A 128 -27.53 12.79 -16.92
C PRO A 128 -26.86 12.26 -15.67
N VAL A 129 -27.53 12.38 -14.50
CA VAL A 129 -27.15 11.69 -13.28
C VAL A 129 -27.11 10.18 -13.53
N ALA A 130 -25.99 9.54 -13.22
CA ALA A 130 -25.83 8.11 -13.43
C ALA A 130 -26.01 7.34 -12.12
N THR A 131 -26.90 6.33 -12.14
CA THR A 131 -27.02 5.36 -11.04
C THR A 131 -25.97 4.27 -11.22
N ILE A 132 -25.14 4.06 -10.23
CA ILE A 132 -24.03 3.10 -10.27
C ILE A 132 -24.28 1.85 -9.41
N ALA A 133 -25.16 1.92 -8.43
CA ALA A 133 -25.60 0.77 -7.64
C ALA A 133 -26.98 1.01 -7.02
N THR A 134 -27.75 -0.06 -6.86
CA THR A 134 -29.04 -0.07 -6.13
C THR A 134 -29.19 -1.39 -5.39
N GLY A 135 -29.95 -1.40 -4.31
CA GLY A 135 -30.23 -2.64 -3.60
C GLY A 135 -31.08 -2.46 -2.35
N ASN A 136 -31.32 -3.56 -1.66
CA ASN A 136 -31.94 -3.54 -0.36
C ASN A 136 -30.89 -3.11 0.68
N TYR A 137 -31.31 -2.30 1.63
CA TYR A 137 -30.48 -1.91 2.75
C TYR A 137 -30.76 -2.82 3.96
N VAL A 138 -29.69 -3.39 4.51
CA VAL A 138 -29.71 -4.11 5.77
C VAL A 138 -28.67 -3.51 6.70
N SER A 139 -29.08 -3.17 7.93
CA SER A 139 -28.19 -2.54 8.91
C SER A 139 -26.99 -3.44 9.21
N GLY A 140 -25.78 -2.89 9.06
CA GLY A 140 -24.51 -3.59 9.28
C GLY A 140 -23.99 -4.39 8.08
N GLU A 141 -24.79 -4.60 7.04
CA GLU A 141 -24.31 -5.23 5.81
C GLU A 141 -23.46 -4.26 4.97
N LYS A 142 -22.55 -4.85 4.21
CA LYS A 142 -21.63 -4.11 3.35
C LYS A 142 -22.28 -3.82 2.01
N ILE A 143 -22.24 -2.56 1.61
CA ILE A 143 -22.58 -2.10 0.27
C ILE A 143 -21.28 -1.94 -0.49
N ALA A 144 -21.05 -2.78 -1.50
CA ALA A 144 -19.85 -2.74 -2.32
C ALA A 144 -20.12 -1.95 -3.60
N ILE A 145 -19.31 -0.95 -3.89
CA ILE A 145 -19.43 -0.05 -5.04
C ILE A 145 -18.02 0.23 -5.59
N ASN A 146 -17.77 -0.09 -6.86
CA ASN A 146 -16.61 0.38 -7.64
C ASN A 146 -15.26 0.40 -6.91
N GLY A 147 -14.92 -0.70 -6.21
CA GLY A 147 -13.63 -0.87 -5.56
C GLY A 147 -13.55 -0.39 -4.10
N TRP A 148 -14.69 -0.04 -3.50
CA TRP A 148 -14.81 0.23 -2.06
C TRP A 148 -16.10 -0.37 -1.48
N GLU A 149 -16.13 -0.53 -0.18
CA GLU A 149 -17.28 -1.01 0.57
C GLU A 149 -17.59 -0.06 1.72
N ILE A 150 -18.88 0.15 1.98
CA ILE A 150 -19.38 0.92 3.12
C ILE A 150 -20.35 0.05 3.90
N ALA A 151 -20.26 0.07 5.22
CA ALA A 151 -21.26 -0.49 6.11
C ALA A 151 -21.86 0.62 6.97
N LEU A 152 -23.18 0.61 7.06
CA LEU A 152 -23.95 1.57 7.84
C LEU A 152 -24.79 0.83 8.87
N GLN A 153 -24.93 1.39 10.05
CA GLN A 153 -25.80 0.89 11.11
C GLN A 153 -27.00 1.83 11.29
N GLY A 154 -28.10 1.28 11.78
CA GLY A 154 -29.32 2.02 12.05
C GLY A 154 -30.38 1.88 10.96
N ALA A 155 -31.50 2.57 11.12
CA ALA A 155 -32.63 2.57 10.22
C ALA A 155 -32.69 3.89 9.43
N PRO A 156 -32.73 3.83 8.08
CA PRO A 156 -32.89 5.04 7.27
C PRO A 156 -34.33 5.55 7.30
N LYS A 157 -34.47 6.85 7.12
CA LYS A 157 -35.72 7.47 6.65
C LYS A 157 -35.59 7.79 5.16
N SER A 158 -36.74 7.91 4.49
CA SER A 158 -36.76 8.32 3.09
C SER A 158 -36.14 9.72 2.94
N GLY A 159 -35.18 9.83 2.03
CA GLY A 159 -34.40 11.06 1.82
C GLY A 159 -33.10 11.16 2.61
N ASP A 160 -32.81 10.22 3.52
CA ASP A 160 -31.50 10.15 4.14
C ASP A 160 -30.43 9.89 3.09
N THR A 161 -29.26 10.49 3.27
CA THR A 161 -28.16 10.37 2.32
C THR A 161 -26.82 10.14 3.01
N VAL A 162 -25.91 9.49 2.29
CA VAL A 162 -24.49 9.42 2.60
C VAL A 162 -23.73 9.82 1.35
N THR A 163 -22.81 10.73 1.48
CA THR A 163 -21.95 11.17 0.37
C THR A 163 -20.56 10.57 0.56
N VAL A 164 -20.04 9.92 -0.48
CA VAL A 164 -18.68 9.35 -0.51
C VAL A 164 -17.87 10.13 -1.54
N GLY A 165 -16.80 10.77 -1.08
CA GLY A 165 -15.91 11.59 -1.89
C GLY A 165 -14.52 11.00 -2.02
N ASN A 166 -13.76 11.46 -3.02
CA ASN A 166 -12.36 11.12 -3.17
C ASN A 166 -11.54 11.82 -2.07
N ALA A 167 -10.66 11.09 -1.39
CA ALA A 167 -9.85 11.63 -0.29
C ALA A 167 -8.84 12.70 -0.73
N THR A 168 -8.49 12.75 -2.01
CA THR A 168 -7.63 13.79 -2.58
C THR A 168 -8.37 15.08 -2.93
N ASP A 169 -9.69 15.08 -2.82
CA ASP A 169 -10.52 16.21 -3.16
C ASP A 169 -10.56 17.20 -1.98
N SER A 170 -9.94 18.36 -2.15
CA SER A 170 -9.78 19.36 -1.09
C SER A 170 -11.11 19.93 -0.56
N GLN A 171 -12.16 19.92 -1.39
CA GLN A 171 -13.48 20.42 -0.97
C GLN A 171 -14.17 19.52 0.07
N TYR A 172 -13.73 18.26 0.19
CA TYR A 172 -14.29 17.30 1.14
C TYR A 172 -13.36 17.03 2.34
N GLY A 173 -12.18 17.58 2.41
CA GLY A 173 -11.16 17.53 3.45
C GLY A 173 -11.56 16.93 4.80
N ASP A 174 -11.56 17.73 5.84
CA ASP A 174 -11.81 17.29 7.23
C ASP A 174 -13.28 16.99 7.56
N TRP A 175 -14.20 17.27 6.65
CA TRP A 175 -15.64 17.05 6.84
C TRP A 175 -16.05 15.59 6.77
N TYR A 176 -15.22 14.77 6.11
CA TYR A 176 -15.48 13.37 5.90
C TYR A 176 -14.75 12.51 6.93
N LYS A 177 -15.44 11.49 7.43
CA LYS A 177 -14.79 10.48 8.26
C LYS A 177 -13.97 9.55 7.38
N ARG A 178 -12.70 9.40 7.73
CA ARG A 178 -11.77 8.49 7.08
C ARG A 178 -11.70 7.19 7.87
N ASP A 179 -11.72 6.10 7.17
CA ASP A 179 -11.41 4.80 7.78
C ASP A 179 -9.89 4.64 7.92
N THR A 180 -9.46 4.26 9.11
CA THR A 180 -8.04 3.97 9.41
C THR A 180 -7.74 2.47 9.36
N GLY A 181 -8.61 1.67 8.76
CA GLY A 181 -8.49 0.22 8.69
C GLY A 181 -7.16 -0.25 8.09
N ASN A 182 -6.62 0.49 7.10
CA ASN A 182 -5.32 0.18 6.52
C ASN A 182 -4.18 0.41 7.51
N ALA A 183 -4.24 1.47 8.35
CA ALA A 183 -3.25 1.70 9.39
C ALA A 183 -3.30 0.61 10.47
N SER A 184 -4.50 0.17 10.85
CA SER A 184 -4.68 -0.93 11.80
C SER A 184 -4.15 -2.26 11.25
N ALA A 185 -4.33 -2.53 9.95
CA ALA A 185 -3.80 -3.72 9.29
C ALA A 185 -2.27 -3.71 9.17
N LEU A 186 -1.65 -2.52 9.11
CA LEU A 186 -0.19 -2.39 9.07
C LEU A 186 0.45 -2.63 10.45
N MET A 187 -0.31 -2.45 11.53
CA MET A 187 0.15 -2.62 12.91
C MET A 187 -0.12 -4.01 13.50
N ALA A 188 -0.85 -4.86 12.78
CA ALA A 188 -1.16 -6.24 13.16
C ALA A 188 -0.14 -7.22 12.60
#